data_de3b8fd019fba16d11709be699d0ffb0
#
_entry.id   de3b8fd019fba16d11709be699d0ffb0
#
_cell.length_a   1.000
_cell.length_b   1.000
_cell.length_c   1.000
_cell.angle_alpha   90.00
_cell.angle_beta   90.00
_cell.angle_gamma   90.00
#
_symmetry.space_group_name_H-M   'P 1'
#
loop_
_entity.id
_entity.type
_entity.pdbx_description
1 polymer ?
#
loop_
_entity_poly.entity_id
_entity_poly.type
_entity_poly.pdbx_seq_one_letter_code
_entity_poly.pdbx_strand_id
1 'polypeptide(L)'
;MNILISACLLGLPCRYDGTGKGWEGAAALKAAGHHLVPVCPEQLGGLPTPRPPAERVGEEVRTKVGADVTEPYRRGAEGAVALARLLDCPCAVLKARSPSCGSGAVYDGTFTGTRVPGDGVAAAALKAAGVAVFTEEEGEALEAFLRGGHWKAIVAADQSWGIGKDGSQPCYIPADLKRFKALTTGHAVILGRKTLATFPGGRPLPGRRNLILSRDPDFAPEGAEVFRDLAALRAAAPEDAFVIGGGAVYAQLLPWCDTVYVTRLERTFPADTRFPDLDNHPDWCLSGTEGPYDHQGLSFRYDTYRRRR
;
A
#
# COMPACT_ATOMS: atom_id res chain seq x y z
N MET A 1 -4.58 6.39 -11.18
CA MET A 1 -4.61 5.13 -10.42
C MET A 1 -6.05 4.73 -10.08
N ASN A 2 -6.29 3.45 -9.76
CA ASN A 2 -7.58 2.98 -9.30
C ASN A 2 -7.75 3.28 -7.80
N ILE A 3 -8.89 3.83 -7.41
CA ILE A 3 -9.23 4.17 -6.03
C ILE A 3 -10.52 3.45 -5.68
N LEU A 4 -10.49 2.56 -4.69
CA LEU A 4 -11.70 1.95 -4.17
C LEU A 4 -12.52 3.01 -3.43
N ILE A 5 -13.81 3.13 -3.70
CA ILE A 5 -14.63 4.17 -3.07
C ILE A 5 -15.97 3.62 -2.59
N SER A 6 -16.40 4.03 -1.39
CA SER A 6 -17.75 3.70 -0.94
C SER A 6 -18.80 4.18 -1.94
N ALA A 7 -19.60 3.26 -2.47
CA ALA A 7 -20.56 3.56 -3.54
C ALA A 7 -21.55 4.67 -3.16
N CYS A 8 -21.92 4.78 -1.89
CA CYS A 8 -22.76 5.87 -1.39
C CYS A 8 -22.12 7.25 -1.53
N LEU A 9 -20.78 7.36 -1.54
CA LEU A 9 -20.07 8.63 -1.77
C LEU A 9 -20.14 9.09 -3.24
N LEU A 10 -20.51 8.19 -4.15
CA LEU A 10 -20.83 8.50 -5.54
C LEU A 10 -22.34 8.83 -5.75
N GLY A 11 -23.10 8.87 -4.68
CA GLY A 11 -24.56 9.11 -4.75
C GLY A 11 -25.39 7.86 -4.98
N LEU A 12 -24.78 6.65 -5.05
CA LEU A 12 -25.54 5.41 -5.24
C LEU A 12 -26.39 5.08 -3.99
N PRO A 13 -27.65 4.65 -4.17
CA PRO A 13 -28.60 4.43 -3.07
C PRO A 13 -28.35 3.10 -2.35
N CYS A 14 -27.18 2.96 -1.71
CA CYS A 14 -26.73 1.72 -1.07
C CYS A 14 -26.55 1.82 0.45
N ARG A 15 -26.83 2.98 1.04
CA ARG A 15 -26.83 3.14 2.50
C ARG A 15 -27.97 2.35 3.14
N TYR A 16 -27.88 2.14 4.46
CA TYR A 16 -28.90 1.42 5.22
C TYR A 16 -30.32 1.99 5.05
N ASP A 17 -30.44 3.31 4.87
CA ASP A 17 -31.71 4.04 4.67
C ASP A 17 -32.18 4.07 3.19
N GLY A 18 -31.48 3.42 2.27
CA GLY A 18 -31.78 3.43 0.85
C GLY A 18 -31.39 4.71 0.14
N THR A 19 -30.61 5.59 0.78
CA THR A 19 -30.12 6.83 0.16
C THR A 19 -28.67 6.69 -0.30
N GLY A 20 -28.22 7.67 -1.08
CA GLY A 20 -26.80 7.95 -1.35
C GLY A 20 -26.40 9.25 -0.65
N LYS A 21 -25.11 9.49 -0.53
CA LYS A 21 -24.57 10.75 -0.06
C LYS A 21 -23.38 11.14 -0.93
N GLY A 22 -23.66 11.79 -2.07
CA GLY A 22 -22.61 12.27 -2.96
C GLY A 22 -21.57 13.08 -2.21
N TRP A 23 -20.31 12.89 -2.58
CA TRP A 23 -19.15 13.62 -2.06
C TRP A 23 -18.47 14.37 -3.20
N GLU A 24 -18.30 15.69 -3.06
CA GLU A 24 -17.72 16.54 -4.10
C GLU A 24 -16.29 16.13 -4.48
N GLY A 25 -15.51 15.63 -3.52
CA GLY A 25 -14.16 15.12 -3.76
C GLY A 25 -14.11 13.97 -4.79
N ALA A 26 -15.19 13.21 -4.98
CA ALA A 26 -15.23 12.16 -6.00
C ALA A 26 -15.13 12.76 -7.43
N ALA A 27 -15.78 13.89 -7.68
CA ALA A 27 -15.68 14.58 -8.96
C ALA A 27 -14.25 15.13 -9.19
N ALA A 28 -13.63 15.67 -8.14
CA ALA A 28 -12.24 16.17 -8.20
C ALA A 28 -11.26 15.04 -8.50
N LEU A 29 -11.39 13.88 -7.85
CA LEU A 29 -10.55 12.69 -8.11
C LEU A 29 -10.69 12.21 -9.57
N LYS A 30 -11.92 12.18 -10.09
CA LYS A 30 -12.16 11.81 -11.48
C LYS A 30 -11.54 12.82 -12.45
N ALA A 31 -11.68 14.12 -12.18
CA ALA A 31 -11.08 15.18 -12.99
C ALA A 31 -9.54 15.13 -12.98
N ALA A 32 -8.94 14.67 -11.88
CA ALA A 32 -7.49 14.40 -11.75
C ALA A 32 -7.03 13.10 -12.46
N GLY A 33 -7.93 12.42 -13.21
CA GLY A 33 -7.58 11.23 -13.97
C GLY A 33 -7.55 9.93 -13.17
N HIS A 34 -8.10 9.89 -11.96
CA HIS A 34 -8.23 8.66 -11.19
C HIS A 34 -9.47 7.87 -11.61
N HIS A 35 -9.38 6.54 -11.54
CA HIS A 35 -10.50 5.62 -11.77
C HIS A 35 -11.14 5.24 -10.44
N LEU A 36 -12.40 5.60 -10.26
CA LEU A 36 -13.14 5.31 -9.03
C LEU A 36 -13.86 3.96 -9.15
N VAL A 37 -13.50 3.04 -8.28
CA VAL A 37 -14.06 1.68 -8.21
C VAL A 37 -15.11 1.64 -7.10
N PRO A 38 -16.42 1.68 -7.42
CA PRO A 38 -17.47 1.71 -6.41
C PRO A 38 -17.58 0.39 -5.67
N VAL A 39 -17.72 0.46 -4.36
CA VAL A 39 -17.97 -0.71 -3.49
C VAL A 39 -18.94 -0.36 -2.37
N CYS A 40 -19.89 -1.25 -2.11
CA CYS A 40 -20.65 -1.27 -0.87
C CYS A 40 -20.44 -2.63 -0.18
N PRO A 41 -19.55 -2.71 0.83
CA PRO A 41 -19.26 -3.99 1.46
C PRO A 41 -20.51 -4.64 2.10
N GLU A 42 -21.45 -3.85 2.59
CA GLU A 42 -22.69 -4.36 3.17
C GLU A 42 -23.56 -5.07 2.11
N GLN A 43 -23.68 -4.50 0.90
CA GLN A 43 -24.38 -5.17 -0.22
C GLN A 43 -23.60 -6.38 -0.74
N LEU A 44 -22.24 -6.28 -0.85
CA LEU A 44 -21.41 -7.44 -1.21
C LEU A 44 -21.56 -8.60 -0.22
N GLY A 45 -21.79 -8.30 1.04
CA GLY A 45 -22.07 -9.29 2.08
C GLY A 45 -23.49 -9.89 2.03
N GLY A 46 -24.33 -9.42 1.11
CA GLY A 46 -25.70 -9.92 0.92
C GLY A 46 -26.77 -9.22 1.76
N LEU A 47 -26.43 -8.07 2.35
CA LEU A 47 -27.45 -7.28 3.10
C LEU A 47 -28.35 -6.51 2.13
N PRO A 48 -29.68 -6.47 2.39
CA PRO A 48 -30.64 -5.74 1.56
C PRO A 48 -30.48 -4.23 1.70
N THR A 49 -31.11 -3.50 0.80
CA THR A 49 -31.25 -2.05 0.88
C THR A 49 -32.73 -1.71 0.65
N PRO A 50 -33.43 -1.01 1.55
CA PRO A 50 -32.98 -0.55 2.87
C PRO A 50 -32.82 -1.70 3.89
N ARG A 51 -32.16 -1.40 5.02
CA ARG A 51 -31.90 -2.34 6.13
C ARG A 51 -31.89 -1.62 7.48
N PRO A 52 -32.06 -2.29 8.61
CA PRO A 52 -31.90 -1.69 9.92
C PRO A 52 -30.47 -1.16 10.10
N PRO A 53 -30.29 0.01 10.75
CA PRO A 53 -28.95 0.50 11.10
C PRO A 53 -28.25 -0.51 12.01
N ALA A 54 -26.93 -0.61 11.85
CA ALA A 54 -26.08 -1.50 12.64
C ALA A 54 -24.87 -0.74 13.21
N GLU A 55 -24.36 -1.21 14.33
CA GLU A 55 -23.14 -0.70 14.97
C GLU A 55 -22.23 -1.85 15.41
N ARG A 56 -20.97 -1.56 15.64
CA ARG A 56 -20.03 -2.53 16.20
C ARG A 56 -20.20 -2.67 17.70
N VAL A 57 -20.20 -3.92 18.18
CA VAL A 57 -20.20 -4.28 19.61
C VAL A 57 -19.03 -5.22 19.82
N GLY A 58 -17.85 -4.67 20.12
CA GLY A 58 -16.62 -5.44 20.14
C GLY A 58 -16.29 -6.02 18.75
N GLU A 59 -16.17 -7.35 18.69
CA GLU A 59 -15.90 -8.07 17.43
C GLU A 59 -17.17 -8.35 16.59
N GLU A 60 -18.35 -8.13 17.16
CA GLU A 60 -19.63 -8.35 16.51
C GLU A 60 -20.17 -7.08 15.84
N VAL A 61 -21.10 -7.27 14.91
CA VAL A 61 -21.92 -6.20 14.33
C VAL A 61 -23.37 -6.53 14.58
N ARG A 62 -24.06 -5.66 15.28
CA ARG A 62 -25.48 -5.86 15.62
C ARG A 62 -26.35 -4.75 15.05
N THR A 63 -27.53 -5.12 14.58
CA THR A 63 -28.54 -4.14 14.17
C THR A 63 -29.22 -3.52 15.40
N LYS A 64 -29.83 -2.35 15.22
CA LYS A 64 -30.62 -1.68 16.25
C LYS A 64 -31.76 -2.55 16.81
N VAL A 65 -32.22 -3.54 16.03
CA VAL A 65 -33.26 -4.51 16.46
C VAL A 65 -32.66 -5.78 17.06
N GLY A 66 -31.34 -5.81 17.32
CA GLY A 66 -30.66 -6.90 18.02
C GLY A 66 -30.18 -8.06 17.16
N ALA A 67 -30.43 -8.05 15.84
CA ALA A 67 -29.97 -9.12 14.96
C ALA A 67 -28.43 -9.06 14.79
N ASP A 68 -27.78 -10.22 14.85
CA ASP A 68 -26.36 -10.37 14.52
C ASP A 68 -26.18 -10.40 13.00
N VAL A 69 -25.37 -9.50 12.48
CA VAL A 69 -25.03 -9.36 11.06
C VAL A 69 -23.52 -9.43 10.82
N THR A 70 -22.76 -9.95 11.78
CA THR A 70 -21.30 -10.04 11.74
C THR A 70 -20.81 -10.77 10.49
N GLU A 71 -21.40 -11.92 10.17
CA GLU A 71 -20.98 -12.72 9.04
C GLU A 71 -21.21 -12.05 7.67
N PRO A 72 -22.37 -11.42 7.39
CA PRO A 72 -22.51 -10.55 6.22
C PRO A 72 -21.45 -9.45 6.12
N TYR A 73 -21.09 -8.80 7.24
CA TYR A 73 -20.06 -7.76 7.24
C TYR A 73 -18.66 -8.32 6.92
N ARG A 74 -18.33 -9.51 7.42
CA ARG A 74 -17.05 -10.20 7.10
C ARG A 74 -16.96 -10.57 5.63
N ARG A 75 -17.99 -11.21 5.08
CA ARG A 75 -18.06 -11.53 3.63
C ARG A 75 -17.91 -10.29 2.77
N GLY A 76 -18.61 -9.22 3.14
CA GLY A 76 -18.51 -7.95 2.41
C GLY A 76 -17.13 -7.32 2.47
N ALA A 77 -16.42 -7.42 3.59
CA ALA A 77 -15.05 -6.99 3.75
C ALA A 77 -14.09 -7.81 2.89
N GLU A 78 -14.23 -9.13 2.88
CA GLU A 78 -13.46 -10.03 2.01
C GLU A 78 -13.68 -9.70 0.53
N GLY A 79 -14.92 -9.46 0.12
CA GLY A 79 -15.26 -9.02 -1.25
C GLY A 79 -14.60 -7.68 -1.61
N ALA A 80 -14.59 -6.72 -0.69
CA ALA A 80 -13.93 -5.44 -0.91
C ALA A 80 -12.40 -5.59 -1.04
N VAL A 81 -11.77 -6.44 -0.24
CA VAL A 81 -10.33 -6.77 -0.35
C VAL A 81 -10.03 -7.47 -1.67
N ALA A 82 -10.85 -8.44 -2.07
CA ALA A 82 -10.68 -9.15 -3.34
C ALA A 82 -10.77 -8.18 -4.54
N LEU A 83 -11.74 -7.26 -4.52
CA LEU A 83 -11.90 -6.24 -5.56
C LEU A 83 -10.70 -5.27 -5.59
N ALA A 84 -10.23 -4.82 -4.42
CA ALA A 84 -9.07 -3.93 -4.33
C ALA A 84 -7.80 -4.59 -4.89
N ARG A 85 -7.60 -5.89 -4.64
CA ARG A 85 -6.48 -6.66 -5.18
C ARG A 85 -6.61 -6.90 -6.68
N LEU A 86 -7.79 -7.29 -7.16
CA LEU A 86 -8.05 -7.57 -8.57
C LEU A 86 -7.79 -6.34 -9.45
N LEU A 87 -8.11 -5.16 -8.95
CA LEU A 87 -8.00 -3.89 -9.69
C LEU A 87 -6.82 -3.04 -9.24
N ASP A 88 -5.86 -3.60 -8.50
CA ASP A 88 -4.66 -2.90 -8.02
C ASP A 88 -4.97 -1.53 -7.40
N CYS A 89 -5.95 -1.47 -6.49
CA CYS A 89 -6.31 -0.24 -5.80
C CYS A 89 -5.34 0.01 -4.64
N PRO A 90 -4.43 0.98 -4.73
CA PRO A 90 -3.47 1.29 -3.65
C PRO A 90 -4.12 1.99 -2.46
N CYS A 91 -5.26 2.61 -2.67
CA CYS A 91 -6.01 3.27 -1.62
C CYS A 91 -7.53 3.12 -1.78
N ALA A 92 -8.22 3.42 -0.68
CA ALA A 92 -9.67 3.45 -0.60
C ALA A 92 -10.16 4.74 0.07
N VAL A 93 -11.26 5.31 -0.44
CA VAL A 93 -11.99 6.40 0.21
C VAL A 93 -13.32 5.85 0.70
N LEU A 94 -13.46 5.72 1.98
CA LEU A 94 -14.59 5.03 2.60
C LEU A 94 -15.47 5.98 3.41
N LYS A 95 -16.75 5.61 3.56
CA LYS A 95 -17.72 6.40 4.32
C LYS A 95 -17.36 6.43 5.80
N ALA A 96 -17.09 7.62 6.33
CA ALA A 96 -16.77 7.84 7.74
C ALA A 96 -17.85 7.29 8.68
N ARG A 97 -17.42 6.77 9.83
CA ARG A 97 -18.25 6.31 10.94
C ARG A 97 -19.17 5.12 10.67
N SER A 98 -19.13 4.54 9.46
CA SER A 98 -19.89 3.33 9.17
C SER A 98 -19.29 2.12 9.92
N PRO A 99 -20.11 1.18 10.41
CA PRO A 99 -19.62 -0.06 11.03
C PRO A 99 -18.85 -0.95 10.04
N SER A 100 -19.03 -0.73 8.73
CA SER A 100 -18.28 -1.38 7.66
C SER A 100 -17.08 -0.54 7.21
N CYS A 101 -17.31 0.71 6.85
CA CYS A 101 -16.41 1.57 6.11
C CYS A 101 -15.65 2.58 6.97
N GLY A 102 -16.08 2.85 8.22
CA GLY A 102 -15.44 3.86 9.07
C GLY A 102 -13.97 3.56 9.31
N SER A 103 -13.12 4.59 9.27
CA SER A 103 -11.69 4.49 9.55
C SER A 103 -11.36 5.45 10.69
N GLY A 104 -10.66 4.95 11.72
CA GLY A 104 -10.25 5.71 12.89
C GLY A 104 -11.34 5.96 13.94
N ALA A 105 -12.61 6.01 13.55
CA ALA A 105 -13.74 6.19 14.46
C ALA A 105 -15.01 5.47 13.97
N VAL A 106 -15.68 4.80 14.88
CA VAL A 106 -16.97 4.12 14.68
C VAL A 106 -17.93 4.40 15.83
N TYR A 107 -19.20 4.04 15.69
CA TYR A 107 -20.15 4.10 16.82
C TYR A 107 -19.96 2.91 17.78
N ASP A 108 -20.24 3.12 19.07
CA ASP A 108 -19.88 2.24 20.19
C ASP A 108 -20.84 1.05 20.42
N GLY A 109 -21.85 0.89 19.57
CA GLY A 109 -22.83 -0.20 19.67
C GLY A 109 -24.05 0.13 20.56
N THR A 110 -24.10 1.31 21.15
CA THR A 110 -25.23 1.71 22.03
C THR A 110 -26.38 2.38 21.28
N PHE A 111 -26.18 2.73 20.00
CA PHE A 111 -27.13 3.50 19.17
C PHE A 111 -27.51 4.87 19.75
N THR A 112 -26.65 5.44 20.60
CA THR A 112 -26.80 6.78 21.20
C THR A 112 -26.06 7.87 20.42
N GLY A 113 -25.29 7.49 19.38
CA GLY A 113 -24.45 8.40 18.61
C GLY A 113 -23.07 8.63 19.22
N THR A 114 -22.71 7.89 20.27
CA THR A 114 -21.38 7.91 20.88
C THR A 114 -20.36 7.29 19.95
N ARG A 115 -19.19 7.95 19.80
CA ARG A 115 -18.10 7.49 18.94
C ARG A 115 -16.93 6.99 19.78
N VAL A 116 -16.29 5.95 19.30
CA VAL A 116 -15.07 5.37 19.88
C VAL A 116 -14.01 5.23 18.81
N PRO A 117 -12.71 5.26 19.18
CA PRO A 117 -11.63 4.91 18.26
C PRO A 117 -11.81 3.49 17.75
N GLY A 118 -11.63 3.30 16.46
CA GLY A 118 -11.74 1.97 15.81
C GLY A 118 -12.04 2.06 14.33
N ASP A 119 -11.93 0.91 13.67
CA ASP A 119 -12.22 0.78 12.25
C ASP A 119 -13.47 -0.06 12.02
N GLY A 120 -14.21 0.24 10.98
CA GLY A 120 -15.25 -0.65 10.45
C GLY A 120 -14.63 -1.93 9.87
N VAL A 121 -15.46 -2.97 9.73
CA VAL A 121 -14.99 -4.32 9.36
C VAL A 121 -14.25 -4.32 8.02
N ALA A 122 -14.77 -3.64 7.00
CA ALA A 122 -14.11 -3.54 5.69
C ALA A 122 -12.88 -2.62 5.70
N ALA A 123 -12.92 -1.52 6.46
CA ALA A 123 -11.77 -0.64 6.60
C ALA A 123 -10.59 -1.36 7.25
N ALA A 124 -10.83 -2.11 8.35
CA ALA A 124 -9.81 -2.92 9.01
C ALA A 124 -9.22 -3.99 8.07
N ALA A 125 -10.08 -4.70 7.32
CA ALA A 125 -9.63 -5.72 6.39
C ALA A 125 -8.78 -5.15 5.23
N LEU A 126 -9.17 -4.01 4.68
CA LEU A 126 -8.42 -3.31 3.63
C LEU A 126 -7.05 -2.84 4.14
N LYS A 127 -6.99 -2.23 5.33
CA LYS A 127 -5.72 -1.85 5.97
C LYS A 127 -4.82 -3.07 6.20
N ALA A 128 -5.38 -4.17 6.70
CA ALA A 128 -4.65 -5.43 6.87
C ALA A 128 -4.16 -6.02 5.55
N ALA A 129 -4.84 -5.76 4.44
CA ALA A 129 -4.42 -6.14 3.09
C ALA A 129 -3.37 -5.18 2.48
N GLY A 130 -3.01 -4.09 3.16
CA GLY A 130 -2.02 -3.11 2.70
C GLY A 130 -2.60 -1.99 1.84
N VAL A 131 -3.93 -1.82 1.80
CA VAL A 131 -4.59 -0.70 1.12
C VAL A 131 -4.62 0.49 2.08
N ALA A 132 -4.18 1.67 1.63
CA ALA A 132 -4.31 2.91 2.39
C ALA A 132 -5.78 3.33 2.45
N VAL A 133 -6.33 3.49 3.66
CA VAL A 133 -7.75 3.80 3.84
C VAL A 133 -7.92 5.22 4.36
N PHE A 134 -8.68 6.02 3.64
CA PHE A 134 -9.09 7.37 4.00
C PHE A 134 -10.63 7.43 4.10
N THR A 135 -11.13 8.39 4.84
CA THR A 135 -12.55 8.76 4.83
C THR A 135 -12.76 10.00 3.95
N GLU A 136 -14.00 10.29 3.61
CA GLU A 136 -14.36 11.53 2.90
C GLU A 136 -14.07 12.82 3.70
N GLU A 137 -13.72 12.68 4.99
CA GLU A 137 -13.37 13.79 5.88
C GLU A 137 -11.86 14.07 5.90
N GLU A 138 -11.02 13.19 5.31
CA GLU A 138 -9.57 13.25 5.30
C GLU A 138 -9.01 13.73 3.95
N GLY A 139 -9.65 14.73 3.34
CA GLY A 139 -9.30 15.21 1.99
C GLY A 139 -7.83 15.62 1.85
N GLU A 140 -7.27 16.37 2.80
CA GLU A 140 -5.86 16.80 2.77
C GLU A 140 -4.89 15.61 2.83
N ALA A 141 -5.15 14.63 3.70
CA ALA A 141 -4.33 13.43 3.81
C ALA A 141 -4.42 12.57 2.53
N LEU A 142 -5.61 12.46 1.94
CA LEU A 142 -5.82 11.79 0.67
C LEU A 142 -5.07 12.50 -0.46
N GLU A 143 -5.15 13.83 -0.56
CA GLU A 143 -4.42 14.59 -1.57
C GLU A 143 -2.92 14.46 -1.40
N ALA A 144 -2.42 14.51 -0.18
CA ALA A 144 -1.00 14.29 0.13
C ALA A 144 -0.57 12.88 -0.32
N PHE A 145 -1.43 11.88 -0.09
CA PHE A 145 -1.20 10.53 -0.58
C PHE A 145 -1.18 10.45 -2.11
N LEU A 146 -2.12 11.09 -2.78
CA LEU A 146 -2.31 11.03 -4.25
C LEU A 146 -1.30 11.87 -5.03
N ARG A 147 -0.76 12.95 -4.45
CA ARG A 147 0.28 13.78 -5.08
C ARG A 147 1.49 12.97 -5.52
N GLY A 148 1.57 11.70 -5.16
CA GLY A 148 2.66 10.80 -5.47
C GLY A 148 3.93 11.21 -4.72
N GLY A 149 4.72 10.25 -4.23
CA GLY A 149 6.06 10.54 -3.75
C GLY A 149 7.00 10.72 -4.93
N HIS A 150 8.02 11.53 -4.76
CA HIS A 150 9.18 11.52 -5.63
C HIS A 150 10.20 10.49 -5.13
N TRP A 151 9.68 9.39 -4.55
CA TRP A 151 10.54 8.32 -4.04
C TRP A 151 11.29 7.66 -5.18
N LYS A 152 12.44 7.14 -4.83
CA LYS A 152 13.27 6.37 -5.74
C LYS A 152 13.26 4.92 -5.28
N ALA A 153 13.26 3.98 -6.19
CA ALA A 153 13.55 2.59 -5.83
C ALA A 153 14.98 2.25 -6.29
N ILE A 154 15.64 1.35 -5.58
CA ILE A 154 16.94 0.81 -5.97
C ILE A 154 16.94 -0.69 -5.76
N VAL A 155 17.36 -1.44 -6.77
CA VAL A 155 17.26 -2.90 -6.80
C VAL A 155 18.34 -3.51 -7.69
N ALA A 156 18.87 -4.68 -7.30
CA ALA A 156 19.59 -5.57 -8.20
C ALA A 156 18.63 -6.66 -8.69
N ALA A 157 18.50 -6.80 -9.99
CA ALA A 157 17.58 -7.73 -10.63
C ALA A 157 18.24 -8.47 -11.79
N ASP A 158 17.91 -9.75 -11.94
CA ASP A 158 18.34 -10.57 -13.05
C ASP A 158 17.56 -10.27 -14.34
N GLN A 159 17.86 -10.96 -15.46
CA GLN A 159 17.17 -10.77 -16.74
C GLN A 159 15.66 -11.00 -16.69
N SER A 160 15.18 -11.81 -15.74
CA SER A 160 13.76 -12.13 -15.53
C SER A 160 13.16 -11.38 -14.33
N TRP A 161 13.79 -10.27 -13.91
CA TRP A 161 13.38 -9.45 -12.76
C TRP A 161 13.41 -10.21 -11.42
N GLY A 162 14.14 -11.33 -11.33
CA GLY A 162 14.43 -12.03 -10.07
C GLY A 162 15.33 -11.18 -9.18
N ILE A 163 14.95 -11.01 -7.91
CA ILE A 163 15.68 -10.17 -6.94
C ILE A 163 16.16 -10.95 -5.73
N GLY A 164 15.78 -12.21 -5.60
CA GLY A 164 16.22 -13.05 -4.49
C GLY A 164 15.55 -14.41 -4.46
N LYS A 165 16.17 -15.28 -3.65
CA LYS A 165 15.66 -16.60 -3.30
C LYS A 165 15.97 -16.88 -1.83
N ASP A 166 15.01 -17.42 -1.09
CA ASP A 166 15.15 -17.80 0.34
C ASP A 166 15.73 -16.66 1.21
N GLY A 167 15.36 -15.40 0.91
CA GLY A 167 15.84 -14.21 1.62
C GLY A 167 17.24 -13.73 1.22
N SER A 168 17.91 -14.37 0.26
CA SER A 168 19.23 -13.98 -0.23
C SER A 168 19.15 -13.29 -1.60
N GLN A 169 20.05 -12.33 -1.85
CA GLN A 169 20.19 -11.69 -3.16
C GLN A 169 20.73 -12.69 -4.20
N PRO A 170 20.48 -12.49 -5.51
CA PRO A 170 20.96 -13.38 -6.57
C PRO A 170 22.48 -13.52 -6.61
N CYS A 171 23.23 -12.44 -6.31
CA CYS A 171 24.67 -12.43 -6.28
C CYS A 171 25.20 -11.27 -5.43
N TYR A 172 26.47 -11.35 -5.06
CA TYR A 172 27.20 -10.31 -4.34
C TYR A 172 28.15 -9.57 -5.28
N ILE A 173 27.89 -8.30 -5.54
CA ILE A 173 28.71 -7.43 -6.39
C ILE A 173 29.20 -6.23 -5.56
N PRO A 174 30.48 -6.14 -5.19
CA PRO A 174 31.00 -5.03 -4.37
C PRO A 174 30.76 -3.65 -4.98
N ALA A 175 30.84 -3.53 -6.32
CA ALA A 175 30.57 -2.28 -7.04
C ALA A 175 29.12 -1.83 -6.87
N ASP A 176 28.17 -2.76 -6.90
CA ASP A 176 26.74 -2.49 -6.65
C ASP A 176 26.50 -2.01 -5.23
N LEU A 177 27.08 -2.67 -4.23
CA LEU A 177 26.98 -2.24 -2.84
C LEU A 177 27.58 -0.85 -2.59
N LYS A 178 28.71 -0.53 -3.27
CA LYS A 178 29.31 0.81 -3.22
C LYS A 178 28.37 1.85 -3.81
N ARG A 179 27.75 1.56 -4.95
CA ARG A 179 26.75 2.41 -5.62
C ARG A 179 25.50 2.59 -4.74
N PHE A 180 24.96 1.50 -4.22
CA PHE A 180 23.84 1.52 -3.28
C PHE A 180 24.12 2.43 -2.08
N LYS A 181 25.30 2.27 -1.45
CA LYS A 181 25.72 3.12 -0.33
C LYS A 181 25.83 4.58 -0.74
N ALA A 182 26.43 4.87 -1.88
CA ALA A 182 26.60 6.24 -2.36
C ALA A 182 25.26 6.95 -2.64
N LEU A 183 24.30 6.23 -3.23
CA LEU A 183 22.98 6.78 -3.56
C LEU A 183 22.08 6.95 -2.33
N THR A 184 22.19 6.08 -1.33
CA THR A 184 21.22 6.06 -0.21
C THR A 184 21.72 6.73 1.07
N THR A 185 23.04 6.96 1.22
CA THR A 185 23.58 7.63 2.43
C THR A 185 23.05 9.06 2.53
N GLY A 186 22.58 9.44 3.72
CA GLY A 186 21.97 10.75 3.99
C GLY A 186 20.48 10.84 3.68
N HIS A 187 19.92 9.82 3.04
CA HIS A 187 18.49 9.74 2.73
C HIS A 187 17.74 8.80 3.69
N ALA A 188 16.42 8.88 3.69
CA ALA A 188 15.59 7.86 4.29
C ALA A 188 15.53 6.62 3.38
N VAL A 189 15.54 5.43 4.00
CA VAL A 189 15.36 4.15 3.30
C VAL A 189 14.12 3.45 3.80
N ILE A 190 13.30 2.93 2.88
CA ILE A 190 12.05 2.26 3.14
C ILE A 190 12.20 0.77 2.81
N LEU A 191 11.90 -0.09 3.77
CA LEU A 191 12.08 -1.53 3.63
C LEU A 191 11.07 -2.32 4.46
N GLY A 192 10.94 -3.60 4.15
CA GLY A 192 10.15 -4.54 4.95
C GLY A 192 10.98 -5.23 6.04
N ARG A 193 10.30 -5.76 7.06
CA ARG A 193 10.91 -6.50 8.17
C ARG A 193 11.83 -7.65 7.70
N LYS A 194 11.39 -8.43 6.70
CA LYS A 194 12.19 -9.52 6.15
C LYS A 194 13.50 -9.05 5.52
N THR A 195 13.49 -7.89 4.88
CA THR A 195 14.69 -7.30 4.28
C THR A 195 15.65 -6.83 5.36
N LEU A 196 15.17 -6.23 6.47
CA LEU A 196 16.04 -5.89 7.59
C LEU A 196 16.78 -7.12 8.13
N ALA A 197 16.09 -8.25 8.24
CA ALA A 197 16.70 -9.49 8.75
C ALA A 197 17.86 -10.02 7.87
N THR A 198 17.94 -9.60 6.59
CA THR A 198 19.03 -9.97 5.68
C THR A 198 20.28 -9.08 5.84
N PHE A 199 20.18 -7.96 6.55
CA PHE A 199 21.32 -7.08 6.77
C PHE A 199 22.28 -7.65 7.82
N PRO A 200 23.55 -7.26 7.81
CA PRO A 200 24.51 -7.71 8.79
C PRO A 200 24.04 -7.49 10.23
N GLY A 201 23.87 -8.59 10.96
CA GLY A 201 23.34 -8.58 12.32
C GLY A 201 21.87 -8.13 12.44
N GLY A 202 21.10 -8.09 11.34
CA GLY A 202 19.70 -7.64 11.34
C GLY A 202 19.52 -6.17 11.74
N ARG A 203 20.56 -5.33 11.57
CA ARG A 203 20.57 -3.95 12.07
C ARG A 203 20.22 -2.95 10.97
N PRO A 204 19.57 -1.82 11.34
CA PRO A 204 19.34 -0.70 10.43
C PRO A 204 20.61 -0.18 9.79
N LEU A 205 20.49 0.35 8.57
CA LEU A 205 21.62 0.87 7.82
C LEU A 205 22.14 2.17 8.45
N PRO A 206 23.44 2.27 8.78
CA PRO A 206 24.02 3.47 9.39
C PRO A 206 24.00 4.66 8.42
N GLY A 207 23.85 5.88 8.97
CA GLY A 207 23.84 7.13 8.21
C GLY A 207 22.58 7.32 7.34
N ARG A 208 21.53 6.62 7.66
CA ARG A 208 20.21 6.66 6.98
C ARG A 208 19.09 6.59 7.99
N ARG A 209 18.01 7.29 7.73
CA ARG A 209 16.75 7.11 8.46
C ARG A 209 16.06 5.85 7.95
N ASN A 210 15.90 4.82 8.79
CA ASN A 210 15.34 3.54 8.38
C ASN A 210 13.86 3.49 8.72
N LEU A 211 13.01 3.42 7.68
CA LEU A 211 11.55 3.35 7.78
C LEU A 211 11.10 1.96 7.41
N ILE A 212 10.55 1.20 8.35
CA ILE A 212 10.23 -0.21 8.16
C ILE A 212 8.72 -0.43 8.14
N LEU A 213 8.23 -1.01 7.06
CA LEU A 213 6.84 -1.43 6.96
C LEU A 213 6.69 -2.85 7.53
N SER A 214 5.92 -2.97 8.62
CA SER A 214 5.66 -4.26 9.28
C SER A 214 4.31 -4.26 9.98
N ARG A 215 3.52 -5.32 9.77
CA ARG A 215 2.23 -5.53 10.46
C ARG A 215 2.37 -6.20 11.83
N ASP A 216 3.56 -6.65 12.17
CA ASP A 216 3.86 -7.33 13.44
C ASP A 216 3.89 -6.29 14.58
N PRO A 217 2.94 -6.31 15.53
CA PRO A 217 2.82 -5.28 16.58
C PRO A 217 4.03 -5.25 17.52
N ASP A 218 4.70 -6.38 17.72
CA ASP A 218 5.82 -6.51 18.65
C ASP A 218 7.18 -6.19 17.99
N PHE A 219 7.19 -5.95 16.67
CA PHE A 219 8.41 -5.63 15.96
C PHE A 219 8.81 -4.16 16.12
N ALA A 220 9.86 -3.90 16.90
CA ALA A 220 10.39 -2.56 17.21
C ALA A 220 11.94 -2.59 17.27
N PRO A 221 12.65 -2.71 16.15
CA PRO A 221 14.11 -2.74 16.14
C PRO A 221 14.70 -1.38 16.54
N GLU A 222 15.76 -1.40 17.34
CA GLU A 222 16.49 -0.20 17.73
C GLU A 222 17.10 0.51 16.50
N GLY A 223 16.99 1.83 16.43
CA GLY A 223 17.53 2.65 15.36
C GLY A 223 16.70 2.68 14.07
N ALA A 224 15.44 2.21 14.12
CA ALA A 224 14.50 2.32 13.01
C ALA A 224 13.11 2.77 13.47
N GLU A 225 12.36 3.35 12.54
CA GLU A 225 10.96 3.72 12.74
C GLU A 225 10.07 2.66 12.06
N VAL A 226 9.06 2.14 12.77
CA VAL A 226 8.20 1.09 12.25
C VAL A 226 6.80 1.64 11.98
N PHE A 227 6.32 1.40 10.77
CA PHE A 227 5.00 1.80 10.30
C PHE A 227 4.13 0.57 10.07
N ARG A 228 2.88 0.64 10.51
CA ARG A 228 1.93 -0.49 10.42
C ARG A 228 1.07 -0.43 9.16
N ASP A 229 0.95 0.75 8.58
CA ASP A 229 0.19 1.00 7.36
C ASP A 229 0.90 2.00 6.42
N LEU A 230 0.42 2.05 5.17
CA LEU A 230 1.00 2.87 4.12
C LEU A 230 0.71 4.36 4.31
N ALA A 231 -0.43 4.73 4.88
CA ALA A 231 -0.78 6.14 5.07
C ALA A 231 0.16 6.81 6.07
N ALA A 232 0.40 6.14 7.21
CA ALA A 232 1.34 6.60 8.24
C ALA A 232 2.78 6.67 7.69
N LEU A 233 3.22 5.66 6.93
CA LEU A 233 4.53 5.68 6.28
C LEU A 233 4.66 6.86 5.31
N ARG A 234 3.63 7.10 4.50
CA ARG A 234 3.60 8.19 3.52
C ARG A 234 3.67 9.56 4.17
N ALA A 235 2.96 9.75 5.28
CA ALA A 235 2.97 11.02 6.03
C ALA A 235 4.34 11.32 6.66
N ALA A 236 5.10 10.27 7.01
CA ALA A 236 6.38 10.40 7.72
C ALA A 236 7.61 10.36 6.81
N ALA A 237 7.53 9.73 5.64
CA ALA A 237 8.68 9.57 4.75
C ALA A 237 8.95 10.85 3.95
N PRO A 238 10.20 11.31 3.87
CA PRO A 238 10.57 12.45 3.02
C PRO A 238 10.39 12.11 1.53
N GLU A 239 10.23 13.14 0.70
CA GLU A 239 9.97 13.00 -0.73
C GLU A 239 11.13 12.32 -1.49
N ASP A 240 12.35 12.44 -1.00
CA ASP A 240 13.55 11.89 -1.62
C ASP A 240 13.95 10.51 -1.09
N ALA A 241 13.07 9.84 -0.35
CA ALA A 241 13.32 8.52 0.22
C ALA A 241 13.59 7.44 -0.84
N PHE A 242 14.38 6.43 -0.45
CA PHE A 242 14.68 5.26 -1.28
C PHE A 242 13.93 4.02 -0.81
N VAL A 243 13.13 3.42 -1.67
CA VAL A 243 12.55 2.10 -1.47
C VAL A 243 13.61 1.05 -1.80
N ILE A 244 14.00 0.25 -0.80
CA ILE A 244 15.12 -0.70 -0.92
C ILE A 244 14.71 -2.18 -0.73
N GLY A 245 13.40 -2.43 -0.62
CA GLY A 245 12.88 -3.80 -0.68
C GLY A 245 12.16 -4.32 0.55
N GLY A 246 11.73 -5.61 0.56
CA GLY A 246 11.80 -6.62 -0.50
C GLY A 246 10.61 -6.56 -1.48
N GLY A 247 10.38 -7.67 -2.16
CA GLY A 247 9.42 -7.76 -3.27
C GLY A 247 8.03 -7.21 -2.96
N ALA A 248 7.44 -7.59 -1.83
CA ALA A 248 6.13 -7.08 -1.41
C ALA A 248 6.13 -5.57 -1.14
N VAL A 249 7.25 -5.00 -0.67
CA VAL A 249 7.39 -3.56 -0.45
C VAL A 249 7.56 -2.83 -1.76
N TYR A 250 8.37 -3.37 -2.69
CA TYR A 250 8.48 -2.81 -4.04
C TYR A 250 7.13 -2.79 -4.75
N ALA A 251 6.41 -3.90 -4.77
CA ALA A 251 5.10 -4.00 -5.42
C ALA A 251 4.10 -2.97 -4.85
N GLN A 252 4.09 -2.77 -3.53
CA GLN A 252 3.21 -1.81 -2.88
C GLN A 252 3.63 -0.35 -3.11
N LEU A 253 4.95 -0.05 -3.17
CA LEU A 253 5.45 1.33 -3.16
C LEU A 253 5.89 1.85 -4.54
N LEU A 254 6.04 0.99 -5.55
CA LEU A 254 6.36 1.39 -6.91
C LEU A 254 5.41 2.47 -7.48
N PRO A 255 4.08 2.47 -7.18
CA PRO A 255 3.18 3.54 -7.59
C PRO A 255 3.56 4.94 -7.11
N TRP A 256 4.37 5.07 -6.06
CA TRP A 256 4.84 6.37 -5.53
C TRP A 256 6.29 6.68 -5.87
N CYS A 257 6.95 5.81 -6.63
CA CYS A 257 8.28 6.09 -7.15
C CYS A 257 8.19 6.82 -8.48
N ASP A 258 9.11 7.74 -8.72
CA ASP A 258 9.32 8.41 -10.02
C ASP A 258 10.57 7.88 -10.74
N THR A 259 11.46 7.25 -10.01
CA THR A 259 12.74 6.76 -10.49
C THR A 259 13.03 5.38 -9.92
N VAL A 260 13.53 4.48 -10.75
CA VAL A 260 14.05 3.18 -10.32
C VAL A 260 15.47 3.00 -10.84
N TYR A 261 16.41 2.81 -9.92
CA TYR A 261 17.80 2.42 -10.23
C TYR A 261 17.92 0.91 -10.19
N VAL A 262 18.25 0.30 -11.31
CA VAL A 262 18.35 -1.16 -11.44
C VAL A 262 19.78 -1.55 -11.74
N THR A 263 20.37 -2.42 -10.92
CA THR A 263 21.57 -3.16 -11.32
C THR A 263 21.11 -4.40 -12.05
N ARG A 264 21.16 -4.36 -13.39
CA ARG A 264 20.68 -5.41 -14.27
C ARG A 264 21.76 -6.45 -14.50
N LEU A 265 21.51 -7.66 -14.01
CA LEU A 265 22.42 -8.80 -14.16
C LEU A 265 22.13 -9.49 -15.49
N GLU A 266 23.16 -9.71 -16.32
CA GLU A 266 22.99 -10.36 -17.62
C GLU A 266 23.02 -11.89 -17.53
N ARG A 267 22.28 -12.41 -16.56
CA ARG A 267 22.07 -13.84 -16.31
C ARG A 267 20.77 -14.02 -15.55
N THR A 268 20.08 -15.14 -15.72
CA THR A 268 18.92 -15.51 -14.91
C THR A 268 19.36 -16.42 -13.76
N PHE A 269 18.84 -16.16 -12.57
CA PHE A 269 19.08 -16.92 -11.35
C PHE A 269 17.77 -17.58 -10.86
N PRO A 270 17.84 -18.67 -10.10
CA PRO A 270 16.67 -19.18 -9.38
C PRO A 270 16.14 -18.10 -8.43
N ALA A 271 14.88 -17.71 -8.56
CA ALA A 271 14.27 -16.66 -7.77
C ALA A 271 12.85 -17.04 -7.34
N ASP A 272 12.52 -16.85 -6.07
CA ASP A 272 11.17 -16.91 -5.51
C ASP A 272 10.54 -15.52 -5.33
N THR A 273 11.38 -14.49 -5.40
CA THR A 273 10.99 -13.09 -5.24
C THR A 273 11.40 -12.31 -6.49
N ARG A 274 10.46 -11.54 -7.04
CA ARG A 274 10.67 -10.73 -8.24
C ARG A 274 10.33 -9.27 -8.01
N PHE A 275 10.99 -8.40 -8.75
CA PHE A 275 10.60 -7.01 -8.95
C PHE A 275 9.58 -6.92 -10.10
N PRO A 276 8.67 -5.95 -10.13
CA PRO A 276 7.81 -5.72 -11.29
C PRO A 276 8.63 -5.53 -12.58
N ASP A 277 8.16 -6.13 -13.66
CA ASP A 277 8.81 -6.02 -14.97
C ASP A 277 8.62 -4.61 -15.54
N LEU A 278 9.65 -3.77 -15.43
CA LEU A 278 9.60 -2.39 -15.92
C LEU A 278 9.78 -2.28 -17.43
N ASP A 279 10.33 -3.29 -18.11
CA ASP A 279 10.53 -3.30 -19.55
C ASP A 279 9.18 -3.31 -20.29
N ASN A 280 8.21 -4.03 -19.71
CA ASN A 280 6.85 -4.17 -20.23
C ASN A 280 5.79 -3.35 -19.44
N HIS A 281 6.21 -2.55 -18.47
CA HIS A 281 5.27 -1.79 -17.65
C HIS A 281 4.81 -0.51 -18.35
N PRO A 282 3.49 -0.26 -18.47
CA PRO A 282 2.96 0.89 -19.23
C PRO A 282 3.42 2.25 -18.70
N ASP A 283 3.63 2.36 -17.38
CA ASP A 283 3.96 3.61 -16.71
C ASP A 283 5.46 3.90 -16.64
N TRP A 284 6.34 3.02 -17.13
CA TRP A 284 7.77 3.17 -16.98
C TRP A 284 8.49 3.22 -18.33
N CYS A 285 9.61 3.91 -18.37
CA CYS A 285 10.51 3.90 -19.51
C CYS A 285 11.98 3.88 -19.07
N LEU A 286 12.80 3.14 -19.76
CA LEU A 286 14.25 3.18 -19.62
C LEU A 286 14.74 4.56 -20.07
N SER A 287 15.40 5.31 -19.18
CA SER A 287 15.88 6.68 -19.39
C SER A 287 17.40 6.78 -19.48
N GLY A 288 18.12 5.77 -19.05
CA GLY A 288 19.57 5.74 -19.10
C GLY A 288 20.13 4.36 -18.77
N THR A 289 21.27 4.04 -19.38
CA THR A 289 22.03 2.82 -19.13
C THR A 289 23.52 3.15 -19.03
N GLU A 290 24.21 2.59 -18.05
CA GLU A 290 25.64 2.69 -17.84
C GLU A 290 26.25 1.29 -17.82
N GLY A 291 27.37 1.08 -18.50
CA GLY A 291 28.05 -0.21 -18.61
C GLY A 291 28.18 -0.66 -20.08
N PRO A 292 28.41 -1.95 -20.36
CA PRO A 292 28.42 -3.07 -19.40
C PRO A 292 29.66 -3.05 -18.46
N TYR A 293 29.50 -3.68 -17.32
CA TYR A 293 30.57 -3.96 -16.35
C TYR A 293 30.68 -5.48 -16.16
N ASP A 294 31.81 -5.94 -15.63
CA ASP A 294 32.04 -7.35 -15.29
C ASP A 294 32.44 -7.52 -13.82
N HIS A 295 31.91 -8.57 -13.21
CA HIS A 295 32.34 -9.04 -11.90
C HIS A 295 32.44 -10.57 -11.93
N GLN A 296 33.67 -11.10 -11.93
CA GLN A 296 33.95 -12.55 -11.92
C GLN A 296 33.23 -13.32 -13.04
N GLY A 297 33.19 -12.76 -14.26
CA GLY A 297 32.51 -13.36 -15.42
C GLY A 297 30.98 -13.19 -15.41
N LEU A 298 30.44 -12.39 -14.52
CA LEU A 298 29.05 -11.94 -14.56
C LEU A 298 29.00 -10.52 -15.10
N SER A 299 28.47 -10.39 -16.33
CA SER A 299 28.19 -9.09 -16.92
C SER A 299 26.97 -8.44 -16.24
N PHE A 300 27.04 -7.15 -16.01
CA PHE A 300 25.92 -6.36 -15.48
C PHE A 300 25.99 -4.91 -15.99
N ARG A 301 24.89 -4.20 -15.87
CA ARG A 301 24.79 -2.77 -16.19
C ARG A 301 23.91 -2.05 -15.17
N TYR A 302 24.00 -0.73 -15.15
CA TYR A 302 23.11 0.12 -14.35
C TYR A 302 22.09 0.79 -15.25
N ASP A 303 20.84 0.38 -15.10
CA ASP A 303 19.69 0.95 -15.80
C ASP A 303 18.97 1.94 -14.88
N THR A 304 18.52 3.06 -15.45
CA THR A 304 17.67 4.03 -14.77
C THR A 304 16.33 4.08 -15.48
N TYR A 305 15.26 3.76 -14.77
CA TYR A 305 13.89 3.90 -15.26
C TYR A 305 13.26 5.16 -14.69
N ARG A 306 12.47 5.84 -15.50
CA ARG A 306 11.66 6.98 -15.11
C ARG A 306 10.19 6.69 -15.35
N ARG A 307 9.35 7.23 -14.47
CA ARG A 307 7.91 7.14 -14.67
C ARG A 307 7.51 8.01 -15.86
N ARG A 308 6.68 7.48 -16.75
CA ARG A 308 6.05 8.25 -17.83
C ARG A 308 5.08 9.25 -17.19
N ARG A 309 5.13 10.49 -17.61
CA ARG A 309 4.23 11.57 -17.18
C ARG A 309 3.00 11.60 -18.04
#